data_f93e7f26f7342f1e02c27e804ddba255
#
_entry.id   f93e7f26f7342f1e02c27e804ddba255
#
_cell.length_a   1.000
_cell.length_b   1.000
_cell.length_c   1.000
_cell.angle_alpha   90.00
_cell.angle_beta   90.00
_cell.angle_gamma   90.00
#
_symmetry.space_group_name_H-M   'P 1'
#
loop_
_entity.id
_entity.type
_entity.pdbx_description
1 polymer ?
#
loop_
_entity_poly.entity_id
_entity_poly.type
_entity_poly.pdbx_seq_one_letter_code
_entity_poly.pdbx_strand_id
1 'polypeptide(L)'
;KDDEWWKGRRVWLGLDLSLSEDNVCVDMKTYEGDDKDNAVLYTKTMGFIPAGKIAQKSKREGVDYNTLIRNGCCIACGDEVIDYTKVEEYVLTLEEKLGVEIVQIGYDRWNAISSIQKFENAGYECVEIKQHSSVLHSPTKWLKECILSGRYWYEENLMLEINFQNARCTEDTNKNKYVNKKKSVEKVDQVVGNINSTYLIEQELLYGGDGFVAQVG
;
A
#
# COMPACT_ATOMS: atom_id res chain seq x y z
N LYS A 1 3.67 -10.71 12.72
CA LYS A 1 5.14 -10.64 12.81
C LYS A 1 5.53 -9.45 13.65
N ASP A 2 6.46 -9.62 14.59
CA ASP A 2 7.02 -8.52 15.38
C ASP A 2 8.07 -7.73 14.60
N ASP A 3 8.51 -6.59 15.12
CA ASP A 3 9.47 -5.73 14.43
C ASP A 3 10.84 -6.41 14.22
N GLU A 4 11.26 -7.31 15.11
CA GLU A 4 12.51 -8.07 14.98
C GLU A 4 12.47 -9.04 13.78
N TRP A 5 11.30 -9.57 13.44
CA TRP A 5 11.15 -10.44 12.26
C TRP A 5 11.42 -9.71 10.94
N TRP A 6 11.16 -8.39 10.89
CA TRP A 6 11.40 -7.58 9.68
C TRP A 6 12.87 -7.28 9.42
N LYS A 7 13.71 -7.34 10.43
CA LYS A 7 15.11 -6.95 10.36
C LYS A 7 15.90 -7.72 9.29
N GLY A 8 16.63 -6.99 8.45
CA GLY A 8 17.41 -7.51 7.34
C GLY A 8 16.59 -7.95 6.13
N ARG A 9 15.27 -7.74 6.11
CA ARG A 9 14.44 -8.10 4.97
C ARG A 9 14.41 -6.99 3.92
N ARG A 10 14.41 -7.41 2.66
CA ARG A 10 14.11 -6.55 1.52
C ARG A 10 12.61 -6.33 1.46
N VAL A 11 12.18 -5.07 1.31
CA VAL A 11 10.76 -4.68 1.30
C VAL A 11 10.43 -3.79 0.11
N TRP A 12 9.20 -3.87 -0.35
CA TRP A 12 8.62 -3.03 -1.39
C TRP A 12 7.49 -2.22 -0.76
N LEU A 13 7.50 -0.91 -1.00
CA LEU A 13 6.46 -0.03 -0.51
C LEU A 13 5.42 0.25 -1.59
N GLY A 14 4.16 0.16 -1.23
CA GLY A 14 3.03 0.59 -2.06
C GLY A 14 2.34 1.79 -1.42
N LEU A 15 2.33 2.92 -2.11
CA LEU A 15 1.71 4.15 -1.65
C LEU A 15 0.35 4.34 -2.33
N ASP A 16 -0.65 4.75 -1.55
CA ASP A 16 -1.88 5.37 -2.05
C ASP A 16 -2.00 6.76 -1.41
N LEU A 17 -1.61 7.77 -2.16
CA LEU A 17 -1.58 9.16 -1.71
C LEU A 17 -2.81 9.91 -2.24
N SER A 18 -3.47 10.69 -1.40
CA SER A 18 -4.64 11.49 -1.78
C SER A 18 -4.32 12.99 -1.76
N LEU A 19 -5.03 13.80 -2.56
CA LEU A 19 -4.87 15.28 -2.58
C LEU A 19 -5.70 16.02 -1.55
N SER A 20 -6.66 15.37 -0.92
CA SER A 20 -7.68 16.06 -0.14
C SER A 20 -7.93 15.40 1.21
N GLU A 21 -9.15 15.47 1.69
CA GLU A 21 -9.61 14.95 2.98
C GLU A 21 -9.59 13.41 3.09
N ASP A 22 -9.07 12.72 2.08
CA ASP A 22 -9.01 11.26 2.05
C ASP A 22 -7.83 10.72 2.87
N ASN A 23 -7.92 9.44 3.19
CA ASN A 23 -6.85 8.74 3.88
C ASN A 23 -5.68 8.50 2.91
N VAL A 24 -4.49 8.41 3.48
CA VAL A 24 -3.27 8.01 2.81
C VAL A 24 -2.85 6.65 3.36
N CYS A 25 -2.25 5.82 2.51
CA CYS A 25 -1.73 4.52 2.89
C CYS A 25 -0.28 4.36 2.48
N VAL A 26 0.50 3.77 3.39
CA VAL A 26 1.81 3.19 3.13
C VAL A 26 1.73 1.71 3.46
N ASP A 27 1.86 0.86 2.46
CA ASP A 27 1.96 -0.58 2.63
C ASP A 27 3.40 -1.02 2.44
N MET A 28 3.98 -1.68 3.44
CA MET A 28 5.30 -2.30 3.37
C MET A 28 5.12 -3.80 3.23
N LYS A 29 5.71 -4.38 2.20
CA LYS A 29 5.56 -5.80 1.88
C LYS A 29 6.88 -6.48 1.60
N THR A 30 6.98 -7.73 2.03
CA THR A 30 8.04 -8.67 1.65
C THR A 30 7.44 -10.01 1.27
N TYR A 31 8.26 -10.91 0.76
CA TYR A 31 7.83 -12.26 0.42
C TYR A 31 8.90 -13.31 0.76
N GLU A 32 8.45 -14.55 0.88
CA GLU A 32 9.29 -15.76 0.92
C GLU A 32 8.81 -16.69 -0.19
N GLY A 33 9.74 -17.32 -0.90
CA GLY A 33 9.50 -18.14 -2.09
C GLY A 33 10.27 -17.63 -3.29
N ASP A 34 10.27 -18.38 -4.37
CA ASP A 34 11.06 -18.14 -5.58
C ASP A 34 10.23 -17.91 -6.85
N ASP A 35 8.93 -18.15 -6.77
CA ASP A 35 7.96 -17.85 -7.84
C ASP A 35 6.59 -17.45 -7.29
N LYS A 36 5.69 -17.02 -8.16
CA LYS A 36 4.32 -16.59 -7.79
C LYS A 36 3.46 -17.69 -7.19
N ASP A 37 3.70 -18.95 -7.54
CA ASP A 37 2.86 -20.08 -7.13
C ASP A 37 3.18 -20.50 -5.71
N ASN A 38 4.44 -20.35 -5.27
CA ASN A 38 4.88 -20.70 -3.93
C ASN A 38 5.14 -19.50 -3.00
N ALA A 39 5.17 -18.28 -3.54
CA ALA A 39 5.44 -17.10 -2.73
C ALA A 39 4.37 -16.87 -1.65
N VAL A 40 4.85 -16.59 -0.43
CA VAL A 40 4.07 -16.15 0.71
C VAL A 40 4.33 -14.67 0.94
N LEU A 41 3.28 -13.87 0.95
CA LEU A 41 3.36 -12.43 1.13
C LEU A 41 3.19 -12.05 2.61
N TYR A 42 4.03 -11.15 3.09
CA TYR A 42 3.94 -10.57 4.42
C TYR A 42 3.82 -9.06 4.31
N THR A 43 2.86 -8.47 5.01
CA THR A 43 2.58 -7.03 4.90
C THR A 43 2.45 -6.36 6.26
N LYS A 44 2.88 -5.10 6.32
CA LYS A 44 2.68 -4.15 7.42
C LYS A 44 2.16 -2.85 6.82
N THR A 45 0.92 -2.53 7.12
CA THR A 45 0.21 -1.41 6.48
C THR A 45 -0.03 -0.30 7.50
N MET A 46 0.28 0.95 7.15
CA MET A 46 0.01 2.13 7.96
C MET A 46 -0.92 3.09 7.22
N GLY A 47 -2.02 3.46 7.88
CA GLY A 47 -2.92 4.51 7.42
C GLY A 47 -2.52 5.88 7.96
N PHE A 48 -2.87 6.95 7.23
CA PHE A 48 -2.77 8.34 7.71
C PHE A 48 -4.11 9.01 7.49
N ILE A 49 -4.58 9.75 8.49
CA ILE A 49 -5.88 10.42 8.44
C ILE A 49 -5.76 11.88 8.91
N PRO A 50 -6.54 12.81 8.34
CA PRO A 50 -6.56 14.20 8.81
C PRO A 50 -7.09 14.26 10.25
N ALA A 51 -6.30 14.81 11.17
CA ALA A 51 -6.63 14.85 12.60
C ALA A 51 -7.92 15.63 12.89
N GLY A 52 -8.14 16.76 12.21
CA GLY A 52 -9.35 17.58 12.34
C GLY A 52 -10.63 16.93 11.79
N LYS A 53 -10.49 15.87 10.96
CA LYS A 53 -11.64 15.19 10.35
C LYS A 53 -12.07 13.91 11.07
N ILE A 54 -11.37 13.48 12.12
CA ILE A 54 -11.60 12.18 12.78
C ILE A 54 -13.07 12.00 13.19
N ALA A 55 -13.66 12.95 13.89
CA ALA A 55 -15.03 12.84 14.37
C ALA A 55 -16.04 12.79 13.21
N GLN A 56 -15.86 13.63 12.18
CA GLN A 56 -16.70 13.65 10.99
C GLN A 56 -16.60 12.35 10.20
N LYS A 57 -15.37 11.87 9.96
CA LYS A 57 -15.11 10.63 9.24
C LYS A 57 -15.64 9.42 9.99
N SER A 58 -15.45 9.35 11.30
CA SER A 58 -15.97 8.25 12.13
C SER A 58 -17.49 8.15 12.03
N LYS A 59 -18.18 9.28 12.06
CA LYS A 59 -19.65 9.32 11.92
C LYS A 59 -20.10 8.93 10.50
N ARG A 60 -19.42 9.45 9.46
CA ARG A 60 -19.80 9.22 8.06
C ARG A 60 -19.54 7.77 7.64
N GLU A 61 -18.41 7.23 8.02
CA GLU A 61 -17.91 5.93 7.55
C GLU A 61 -18.27 4.79 8.52
N GLY A 62 -18.86 5.10 9.69
CA GLY A 62 -19.21 4.09 10.68
C GLY A 62 -18.02 3.40 11.34
N VAL A 63 -16.84 4.05 11.35
CA VAL A 63 -15.57 3.51 11.83
C VAL A 63 -15.06 4.31 13.01
N ASP A 64 -14.71 3.66 14.11
CA ASP A 64 -14.08 4.33 15.26
C ASP A 64 -12.57 4.57 15.01
N TYR A 65 -12.27 5.66 14.32
CA TYR A 65 -10.89 6.04 14.04
C TYR A 65 -10.03 6.27 15.30
N ASN A 66 -10.62 6.72 16.41
CA ASN A 66 -9.86 6.85 17.66
C ASN A 66 -9.36 5.49 18.16
N THR A 67 -10.15 4.45 18.05
CA THR A 67 -9.72 3.09 18.37
C THR A 67 -8.66 2.59 17.39
N LEU A 68 -8.81 2.85 16.09
CA LEU A 68 -7.79 2.47 15.10
C LEU A 68 -6.43 3.15 15.35
N ILE A 69 -6.44 4.43 15.76
CA ILE A 69 -5.22 5.16 16.14
C ILE A 69 -4.57 4.53 17.38
N ARG A 70 -5.36 4.27 18.44
CA ARG A 70 -4.84 3.63 19.66
C ARG A 70 -4.23 2.26 19.41
N ASN A 71 -4.78 1.52 18.47
CA ASN A 71 -4.30 0.19 18.08
C ASN A 71 -3.15 0.23 17.05
N GLY A 72 -2.67 1.42 16.69
CA GLY A 72 -1.55 1.55 15.74
C GLY A 72 -1.88 1.26 14.28
N CYS A 73 -3.17 1.18 13.92
CA CYS A 73 -3.60 0.95 12.54
C CYS A 73 -3.42 2.17 11.64
N CYS A 74 -3.44 3.37 12.24
CA CYS A 74 -3.26 4.63 11.52
C CYS A 74 -2.69 5.74 12.40
N ILE A 75 -2.14 6.75 11.76
CA ILE A 75 -1.58 7.97 12.35
C ILE A 75 -2.48 9.14 11.98
N ALA A 76 -2.91 9.90 13.00
CA ALA A 76 -3.59 11.17 12.80
C ALA A 76 -2.56 12.29 12.56
N CYS A 77 -2.67 13.02 11.45
CA CYS A 77 -1.73 14.10 11.13
C CYS A 77 -2.38 15.19 10.27
N GLY A 78 -1.86 16.40 10.39
CA GLY A 78 -2.49 17.57 9.77
C GLY A 78 -3.78 17.97 10.49
N ASP A 79 -4.59 18.80 9.85
CA ASP A 79 -5.89 19.23 10.39
C ASP A 79 -7.01 18.83 9.40
N GLU A 80 -7.37 19.70 8.45
CA GLU A 80 -8.37 19.43 7.42
C GLU A 80 -7.86 18.47 6.33
N VAL A 81 -6.53 18.48 6.09
CA VAL A 81 -5.82 17.67 5.10
C VAL A 81 -4.64 16.95 5.75
N ILE A 82 -4.16 15.91 5.12
CA ILE A 82 -2.99 15.14 5.56
C ILE A 82 -1.74 16.05 5.60
N ASP A 83 -0.99 15.97 6.68
CA ASP A 83 0.39 16.51 6.74
C ASP A 83 1.34 15.49 6.08
N TYR A 84 1.67 15.73 4.81
CA TYR A 84 2.56 14.87 4.05
C TYR A 84 3.97 14.75 4.63
N THR A 85 4.41 15.75 5.41
CA THR A 85 5.69 15.66 6.12
C THR A 85 5.73 14.46 7.05
N LYS A 86 4.60 14.11 7.68
CA LYS A 86 4.49 12.93 8.55
C LYS A 86 4.52 11.61 7.78
N VAL A 87 3.93 11.58 6.60
CA VAL A 87 4.00 10.41 5.71
C VAL A 87 5.43 10.20 5.21
N GLU A 88 6.09 11.28 4.80
CA GLU A 88 7.47 11.29 4.34
C GLU A 88 8.44 10.86 5.45
N GLU A 89 8.30 11.42 6.65
CA GLU A 89 9.07 11.04 7.85
C GLU A 89 8.91 9.55 8.17
N TYR A 90 7.67 9.04 8.09
CA TYR A 90 7.41 7.62 8.31
C TYR A 90 8.18 6.75 7.33
N VAL A 91 8.09 7.02 6.02
CA VAL A 91 8.80 6.25 4.98
C VAL A 91 10.32 6.36 5.15
N LEU A 92 10.86 7.56 5.31
CA LEU A 92 12.31 7.80 5.41
C LEU A 92 12.96 7.20 6.67
N THR A 93 12.17 6.89 7.69
CA THR A 93 12.66 6.29 8.94
C THR A 93 12.40 4.79 9.07
N LEU A 94 11.74 4.15 8.09
CA LEU A 94 11.41 2.73 8.16
C LEU A 94 12.66 1.84 8.24
N GLU A 95 13.68 2.10 7.43
CA GLU A 95 14.91 1.32 7.43
C GLU A 95 15.63 1.39 8.79
N GLU A 96 15.72 2.59 9.37
CA GLU A 96 16.34 2.78 10.69
C GLU A 96 15.52 2.09 11.79
N LYS A 97 14.20 2.24 11.76
CA LYS A 97 13.31 1.72 12.82
C LYS A 97 13.14 0.21 12.79
N LEU A 98 13.04 -0.38 11.61
CA LEU A 98 12.73 -1.80 11.45
C LEU A 98 13.93 -2.62 10.96
N GLY A 99 15.03 -1.97 10.58
CA GLY A 99 16.20 -2.64 10.03
C GLY A 99 15.96 -3.30 8.68
N VAL A 100 14.98 -2.83 7.92
CA VAL A 100 14.65 -3.32 6.58
C VAL A 100 15.48 -2.63 5.50
N GLU A 101 15.49 -3.19 4.28
CA GLU A 101 16.03 -2.57 3.08
C GLU A 101 14.87 -2.27 2.11
N ILE A 102 14.60 -0.99 1.84
CA ILE A 102 13.56 -0.59 0.87
C ILE A 102 14.12 -0.74 -0.54
N VAL A 103 13.55 -1.68 -1.30
CA VAL A 103 13.98 -1.97 -2.69
C VAL A 103 13.36 -0.97 -3.66
N GLN A 104 12.07 -0.77 -3.58
CA GLN A 104 11.31 0.14 -4.47
C GLN A 104 10.10 0.72 -3.76
N ILE A 105 9.68 1.90 -4.21
CA ILE A 105 8.47 2.60 -3.76
C ILE A 105 7.52 2.77 -4.94
N GLY A 106 6.40 2.04 -4.94
CA GLY A 106 5.36 2.14 -5.96
C GLY A 106 4.30 3.17 -5.60
N TYR A 107 3.90 4.00 -6.55
CA TYR A 107 2.95 5.09 -6.33
C TYR A 107 2.05 5.35 -7.54
N ASP A 108 0.89 5.99 -7.30
CA ASP A 108 0.04 6.56 -8.34
C ASP A 108 0.46 8.01 -8.62
N ARG A 109 0.58 8.35 -9.89
CA ARG A 109 1.07 9.65 -10.39
C ARG A 109 0.36 10.86 -9.80
N TRP A 110 -0.95 10.80 -9.60
CA TRP A 110 -1.77 12.01 -9.49
C TRP A 110 -1.51 12.88 -8.26
N ASN A 111 -0.95 12.33 -7.17
CA ASN A 111 -0.88 13.05 -5.90
C ASN A 111 0.51 13.02 -5.22
N ALA A 112 1.51 12.51 -5.90
CA ALA A 112 2.73 12.05 -5.26
C ALA A 112 3.99 12.91 -5.56
N ILE A 113 3.97 13.80 -6.55
CA ILE A 113 5.18 14.39 -7.16
C ILE A 113 6.15 14.97 -6.12
N SER A 114 5.67 15.75 -5.17
CA SER A 114 6.54 16.38 -4.16
C SER A 114 7.18 15.37 -3.20
N SER A 115 6.40 14.42 -2.71
CA SER A 115 6.90 13.37 -1.80
C SER A 115 7.83 12.41 -2.53
N ILE A 116 7.52 12.06 -3.78
CA ILE A 116 8.36 11.19 -4.59
C ILE A 116 9.72 11.81 -4.86
N GLN A 117 9.79 13.11 -5.20
CA GLN A 117 11.08 13.79 -5.35
C GLN A 117 11.94 13.72 -4.08
N LYS A 118 11.32 13.79 -2.89
CA LYS A 118 12.05 13.62 -1.63
C LYS A 118 12.59 12.21 -1.45
N PHE A 119 11.82 11.20 -1.80
CA PHE A 119 12.26 9.79 -1.72
C PHE A 119 13.38 9.51 -2.73
N GLU A 120 13.26 9.98 -3.97
CA GLU A 120 14.32 9.89 -4.98
C GLU A 120 15.60 10.61 -4.54
N ASN A 121 15.49 11.81 -3.97
CA ASN A 121 16.62 12.55 -3.41
C ASN A 121 17.28 11.83 -2.21
N ALA A 122 16.52 11.02 -1.48
CA ALA A 122 17.04 10.15 -0.43
C ALA A 122 17.68 8.85 -0.96
N GLY A 123 17.62 8.61 -2.28
CA GLY A 123 18.25 7.47 -2.94
C GLY A 123 17.34 6.28 -3.21
N TYR A 124 16.02 6.41 -2.96
CA TYR A 124 15.07 5.34 -3.22
C TYR A 124 14.67 5.28 -4.69
N GLU A 125 14.52 4.07 -5.21
CA GLU A 125 13.92 3.83 -6.53
C GLU A 125 12.40 3.95 -6.44
N CYS A 126 11.82 4.94 -7.14
CA CYS A 126 10.39 5.20 -7.17
C CYS A 126 9.78 4.78 -8.51
N VAL A 127 8.71 3.99 -8.47
CA VAL A 127 8.06 3.39 -9.65
C VAL A 127 6.63 3.89 -9.77
N GLU A 128 6.33 4.61 -10.86
CA GLU A 128 4.96 5.00 -11.18
C GLU A 128 4.14 3.79 -11.63
N ILE A 129 3.05 3.51 -10.93
CA ILE A 129 2.13 2.43 -11.25
C ILE A 129 0.87 3.03 -11.88
N LYS A 130 0.68 2.80 -13.18
CA LYS A 130 -0.51 3.27 -13.89
C LYS A 130 -1.77 2.60 -13.31
N GLN A 131 -2.71 3.40 -12.82
CA GLN A 131 -3.97 2.92 -12.23
C GLN A 131 -4.98 2.52 -13.32
N HIS A 132 -4.55 1.69 -14.24
CA HIS A 132 -5.36 1.17 -15.34
C HIS A 132 -5.65 -0.32 -15.13
N SER A 133 -6.83 -0.77 -15.54
CA SER A 133 -7.29 -2.15 -15.37
C SER A 133 -6.31 -3.20 -15.92
N SER A 134 -5.69 -2.92 -17.07
CA SER A 134 -4.70 -3.83 -17.68
C SER A 134 -3.41 -4.00 -16.84
N VAL A 135 -3.04 -2.98 -16.06
CA VAL A 135 -1.86 -3.03 -15.17
C VAL A 135 -2.21 -3.66 -13.85
N LEU A 136 -3.36 -3.26 -13.26
CA LEU A 136 -3.76 -3.68 -11.91
C LEU A 136 -4.42 -5.06 -11.87
N HIS A 137 -4.79 -5.64 -13.03
CA HIS A 137 -5.45 -6.95 -13.08
C HIS A 137 -4.58 -8.06 -12.46
N SER A 138 -3.34 -8.19 -12.92
CA SER A 138 -2.44 -9.26 -12.48
C SER A 138 -2.15 -9.20 -10.98
N PRO A 139 -1.67 -8.08 -10.41
CA PRO A 139 -1.41 -8.00 -8.97
C PRO A 139 -2.68 -8.13 -8.12
N THR A 140 -3.83 -7.62 -8.58
CA THR A 140 -5.11 -7.80 -7.87
C THR A 140 -5.51 -9.27 -7.81
N LYS A 141 -5.39 -9.98 -8.92
CA LYS A 141 -5.69 -11.41 -9.01
C LYS A 141 -4.76 -12.21 -8.10
N TRP A 142 -3.46 -11.98 -8.21
CA TRP A 142 -2.46 -12.69 -7.43
C TRP A 142 -2.60 -12.44 -5.92
N LEU A 143 -2.78 -11.17 -5.49
CA LEU A 143 -3.05 -10.85 -4.10
C LEU A 143 -4.28 -11.62 -3.57
N LYS A 144 -5.37 -11.64 -4.35
CA LYS A 144 -6.57 -12.40 -3.99
C LYS A 144 -6.29 -13.91 -3.86
N GLU A 145 -5.52 -14.48 -4.78
CA GLU A 145 -5.12 -15.90 -4.73
C GLU A 145 -4.27 -16.19 -3.49
N CYS A 146 -3.32 -15.33 -3.15
CA CYS A 146 -2.55 -15.45 -1.92
C CYS A 146 -3.42 -15.40 -0.66
N ILE A 147 -4.39 -14.48 -0.60
CA ILE A 147 -5.35 -14.39 0.52
C ILE A 147 -6.17 -15.69 0.64
N LEU A 148 -6.75 -16.15 -0.45
CA LEU A 148 -7.63 -17.33 -0.46
C LEU A 148 -6.88 -18.64 -0.18
N SER A 149 -5.60 -18.72 -0.53
CA SER A 149 -4.75 -19.89 -0.29
C SER A 149 -3.98 -19.86 1.03
N GLY A 150 -4.20 -18.85 1.89
CA GLY A 150 -3.49 -18.72 3.17
C GLY A 150 -2.02 -18.31 3.04
N ARG A 151 -1.63 -17.75 1.89
CA ARG A 151 -0.28 -17.27 1.60
C ARG A 151 -0.13 -15.76 1.73
N TYR A 152 -1.01 -15.11 2.48
CA TYR A 152 -0.99 -13.68 2.79
C TYR A 152 -1.05 -13.48 4.29
N TRP A 153 -0.05 -12.83 4.86
CA TRP A 153 0.09 -12.58 6.28
C TRP A 153 0.23 -11.09 6.56
N TYR A 154 -0.46 -10.60 7.56
CA TYR A 154 -0.40 -9.21 8.01
C TYR A 154 -0.36 -9.16 9.55
N GLU A 155 0.15 -8.06 10.08
CA GLU A 155 -0.03 -7.74 11.49
C GLU A 155 -1.49 -7.39 11.74
N GLU A 156 -1.99 -7.69 12.95
CA GLU A 156 -3.36 -7.34 13.33
C GLU A 156 -3.64 -5.86 13.04
N ASN A 157 -4.49 -5.60 12.06
CA ASN A 157 -4.82 -4.27 11.57
C ASN A 157 -6.28 -4.22 11.14
N LEU A 158 -7.14 -3.81 12.08
CA LEU A 158 -8.57 -3.71 11.86
C LEU A 158 -8.91 -2.75 10.70
N MET A 159 -8.12 -1.68 10.49
CA MET A 159 -8.35 -0.77 9.37
C MET A 159 -8.14 -1.46 8.02
N LEU A 160 -7.11 -2.29 7.91
CA LEU A 160 -6.85 -3.10 6.72
C LEU A 160 -7.99 -4.08 6.45
N GLU A 161 -8.48 -4.76 7.49
CA GLU A 161 -9.60 -5.70 7.39
C GLU A 161 -10.88 -5.02 6.91
N ILE A 162 -11.21 -3.85 7.47
CA ILE A 162 -12.35 -3.03 7.03
C ILE A 162 -12.19 -2.63 5.56
N ASN A 163 -11.00 -2.20 5.15
CA ASN A 163 -10.72 -1.83 3.76
C ASN A 163 -10.90 -3.02 2.80
N PHE A 164 -10.44 -4.23 3.18
CA PHE A 164 -10.71 -5.43 2.38
C PHE A 164 -12.19 -5.80 2.30
N GLN A 165 -12.94 -5.65 3.39
CA GLN A 165 -14.40 -5.88 3.39
C GLN A 165 -15.15 -4.90 2.48
N ASN A 166 -14.68 -3.65 2.38
CA ASN A 166 -15.24 -2.62 1.53
C ASN A 166 -14.92 -2.82 0.04
N ALA A 167 -13.81 -3.47 -0.28
CA ALA A 167 -13.29 -3.59 -1.62
C ALA A 167 -14.28 -4.30 -2.57
N ARG A 168 -14.49 -3.71 -3.74
CA ARG A 168 -15.26 -4.33 -4.84
C ARG A 168 -14.42 -4.33 -6.11
N CYS A 169 -14.30 -5.52 -6.68
CA CYS A 169 -13.68 -5.67 -7.99
C CYS A 169 -14.71 -5.42 -9.09
N THR A 170 -14.29 -4.77 -10.14
CA THR A 170 -15.02 -4.69 -11.42
C THR A 170 -14.20 -5.34 -12.50
N GLU A 171 -14.90 -5.72 -13.56
CA GLU A 171 -14.31 -6.28 -14.77
C GLU A 171 -14.51 -5.27 -15.91
N ASP A 172 -13.46 -5.02 -16.68
CA ASP A 172 -13.53 -4.21 -17.90
C ASP A 172 -13.97 -5.07 -19.11
N THR A 173 -14.08 -4.45 -20.28
CA THR A 173 -14.46 -5.12 -21.52
C THR A 173 -13.48 -6.22 -21.96
N ASN A 174 -12.24 -6.17 -21.50
CA ASN A 174 -11.20 -7.15 -21.76
C ASN A 174 -11.11 -8.22 -20.66
N LYS A 175 -12.10 -8.26 -19.74
CA LYS A 175 -12.16 -9.16 -18.58
C LYS A 175 -11.05 -8.94 -17.54
N ASN A 176 -10.41 -7.78 -17.54
CA ASN A 176 -9.48 -7.40 -16.48
C ASN A 176 -10.25 -7.05 -15.22
N LYS A 177 -9.99 -7.79 -14.13
CA LYS A 177 -10.58 -7.53 -12.80
C LYS A 177 -9.62 -6.69 -11.98
N TYR A 178 -10.13 -5.62 -11.39
CA TYR A 178 -9.36 -4.72 -10.53
C TYR A 178 -10.26 -4.12 -9.45
N VAL A 179 -9.67 -3.66 -8.35
CA VAL A 179 -10.40 -2.96 -7.30
C VAL A 179 -10.81 -1.58 -7.81
N ASN A 180 -12.10 -1.29 -7.75
CA ASN A 180 -12.66 -0.03 -8.21
C ASN A 180 -13.09 0.82 -7.01
N LYS A 181 -12.34 1.91 -6.72
CA LYS A 181 -12.63 2.83 -5.62
C LYS A 181 -14.06 3.38 -5.67
N LYS A 182 -14.59 3.71 -6.87
CA LYS A 182 -15.94 4.29 -7.04
C LYS A 182 -17.06 3.28 -6.81
N LYS A 183 -16.82 1.99 -6.97
CA LYS A 183 -17.80 0.91 -6.75
C LYS A 183 -17.62 0.21 -5.41
N SER A 184 -16.55 0.47 -4.70
CA SER A 184 -16.34 -0.01 -3.35
C SER A 184 -17.33 0.64 -2.38
N VAL A 185 -17.68 -0.06 -1.32
CA VAL A 185 -18.74 0.36 -0.38
C VAL A 185 -18.31 1.62 0.37
N GLU A 186 -17.05 1.65 0.82
CA GLU A 186 -16.41 2.74 1.56
C GLU A 186 -14.91 2.79 1.22
N LYS A 187 -14.06 3.28 2.12
CA LYS A 187 -12.62 3.44 1.92
C LYS A 187 -11.90 2.13 1.65
N VAL A 188 -10.99 2.17 0.68
CA VAL A 188 -10.16 1.04 0.23
C VAL A 188 -8.70 1.43 0.01
N ASP A 189 -8.27 2.54 0.59
CA ASP A 189 -6.93 3.10 0.36
C ASP A 189 -5.82 2.12 0.75
N GLN A 190 -6.02 1.35 1.84
CA GLN A 190 -5.07 0.32 2.25
C GLN A 190 -5.02 -0.87 1.27
N VAL A 191 -6.13 -1.20 0.63
CA VAL A 191 -6.15 -2.25 -0.41
C VAL A 191 -5.40 -1.79 -1.66
N VAL A 192 -5.54 -0.52 -2.04
CA VAL A 192 -4.81 0.06 -3.18
C VAL A 192 -3.31 0.08 -2.90
N GLY A 193 -2.88 0.53 -1.72
CA GLY A 193 -1.47 0.44 -1.31
C GLY A 193 -0.94 -1.00 -1.36
N ASN A 194 -1.73 -1.96 -0.87
CA ASN A 194 -1.41 -3.39 -0.94
C ASN A 194 -1.26 -3.91 -2.37
N ILE A 195 -2.11 -3.48 -3.29
CA ILE A 195 -2.01 -3.86 -4.71
C ILE A 195 -0.75 -3.26 -5.33
N ASN A 196 -0.41 -2.01 -5.00
CA ASN A 196 0.80 -1.34 -5.51
C ASN A 196 2.08 -2.05 -5.06
N SER A 197 2.21 -2.42 -3.79
CA SER A 197 3.36 -3.19 -3.29
C SER A 197 3.40 -4.61 -3.87
N THR A 198 2.22 -5.25 -4.06
CA THR A 198 2.11 -6.56 -4.72
C THR A 198 2.55 -6.51 -6.18
N TYR A 199 2.22 -5.42 -6.90
CA TYR A 199 2.69 -5.20 -8.26
C TYR A 199 4.22 -5.21 -8.34
N LEU A 200 4.89 -4.48 -7.45
CA LEU A 200 6.36 -4.42 -7.44
C LEU A 200 6.98 -5.80 -7.20
N ILE A 201 6.49 -6.55 -6.22
CA ILE A 201 6.97 -7.91 -5.95
C ILE A 201 6.68 -8.85 -7.13
N GLU A 202 5.53 -8.71 -7.78
CA GLU A 202 5.20 -9.48 -8.98
C GLU A 202 6.21 -9.21 -10.11
N GLN A 203 6.60 -7.94 -10.32
CA GLN A 203 7.62 -7.59 -11.31
C GLN A 203 9.01 -8.14 -10.92
N GLU A 204 9.38 -8.08 -9.65
CA GLU A 204 10.62 -8.68 -9.14
C GLU A 204 10.67 -10.19 -9.41
N LEU A 205 9.60 -10.93 -9.10
CA LEU A 205 9.53 -12.37 -9.33
C LEU A 205 9.52 -12.77 -10.81
N LEU A 206 8.98 -11.92 -11.68
CA LEU A 206 8.90 -12.20 -13.12
C LEU A 206 10.18 -11.80 -13.86
N TYR A 207 10.88 -10.75 -13.43
CA TYR A 207 11.94 -10.10 -14.20
C TYR A 207 13.21 -9.78 -13.39
N GLY A 208 13.22 -9.97 -12.08
CA GLY A 208 14.29 -9.53 -11.17
C GLY A 208 15.63 -10.25 -11.31
N GLY A 209 15.77 -11.21 -12.23
CA GLY A 209 17.04 -11.84 -12.57
C GLY A 209 17.93 -11.03 -13.54
N ASP A 210 17.34 -10.10 -14.30
CA ASP A 210 18.01 -9.30 -15.33
C ASP A 210 17.53 -7.85 -15.25
N GLY A 211 18.14 -7.05 -14.41
CA GLY A 211 17.97 -5.61 -14.25
C GLY A 211 16.77 -4.96 -14.95
N PHE A 212 15.67 -4.76 -14.24
CA PHE A 212 14.45 -4.15 -14.75
C PHE A 212 14.72 -2.73 -15.26
N VAL A 213 14.77 -2.55 -16.57
CA VAL A 213 14.67 -1.23 -17.21
C VAL A 213 13.18 -0.97 -17.40
N ALA A 214 12.61 -0.07 -16.60
CA ALA A 214 11.25 0.40 -16.78
C ALA A 214 11.07 0.85 -18.23
N GLN A 215 10.26 0.15 -19.01
CA GLN A 215 9.83 0.62 -20.32
C GLN A 215 8.91 1.83 -20.10
N VAL A 216 9.50 3.01 -20.21
CA VAL A 216 8.77 4.27 -20.35
C VAL A 216 8.21 4.27 -21.77
N GLY A 217 6.92 4.02 -21.89
CA GLY A 217 6.16 4.11 -23.13
C GLY A 217 4.90 4.93 -22.90
#